data_4eedc2552753e62b435a414c3bf21525
#
_entry.id   4eedc2552753e62b435a414c3bf21525
#
_cell.length_a   1.000
_cell.length_b   1.000
_cell.length_c   1.000
_cell.angle_alpha   90.00
_cell.angle_beta   90.00
_cell.angle_gamma   90.00
#
_symmetry.space_group_name_H-M   'P 1'
#
loop_
_entity.id
_entity.type
_entity.pdbx_description
1 polymer ?
#
loop_
_entity_poly.entity_id
_entity_poly.type
_entity_poly.pdbx_seq_one_letter_code
_entity_poly.pdbx_strand_id
1 'polypeptide(L)'
;RVGEKGIDTGHPDIDLKHVQAMIDTAQGMLKLVAIAPEIPGAKEAIALLTSQGVRCAFAHSNAMYQETLESFQWGITVTTHTANVMAGIHHRRMGGLGACLLNDEVYNELICDGLHVANEMIELMLRVKKNPFDKFMMVSDNVPMAGAPIGRYHLSGMFDVNIDEKGYCLSDTGRLCGSTLPVIRGIRNLAENLHLPLTEIVKMSSRNPAQVYGAPQKGRLAAGMDADFIIIDEDYQVLKTFSEGRCVYDAEKDMDLFNPDFLKACAAE
;
A
#
# COMPACT_ATOMS: atom_id res chain seq x y z
N ARG A 1 -6.46 -11.03 8.94
CA ARG A 1 -7.27 -12.12 8.46
C ARG A 1 -6.74 -13.47 8.92
N VAL A 2 -7.60 -14.31 9.46
CA VAL A 2 -7.27 -15.71 9.82
C VAL A 2 -7.53 -16.62 8.60
N GLY A 3 -6.63 -17.55 8.32
CA GLY A 3 -6.79 -18.58 7.29
C GLY A 3 -5.91 -18.39 6.04
N GLU A 4 -6.28 -19.04 4.91
CA GLU A 4 -5.42 -19.23 3.74
C GLU A 4 -4.77 -17.97 3.15
N LYS A 5 -5.44 -16.83 3.27
CA LYS A 5 -4.99 -15.56 2.64
C LYS A 5 -4.46 -14.55 3.66
N GLY A 6 -4.38 -14.89 4.92
CA GLY A 6 -3.87 -14.04 5.99
C GLY A 6 -2.80 -14.73 6.82
N ILE A 7 -2.15 -13.97 7.67
CA ILE A 7 -1.28 -14.49 8.71
C ILE A 7 -2.14 -14.70 9.94
N ASP A 8 -2.17 -15.91 10.48
CA ASP A 8 -2.79 -16.18 11.77
C ASP A 8 -1.85 -15.65 12.86
N THR A 9 -2.26 -14.56 13.50
CA THR A 9 -1.49 -13.95 14.59
C THR A 9 -1.81 -14.56 15.94
N GLY A 10 -2.74 -15.52 16.02
CA GLY A 10 -3.25 -16.07 17.29
C GLY A 10 -4.16 -15.11 18.07
N HIS A 11 -4.56 -13.99 17.47
CA HIS A 11 -5.45 -12.99 18.05
C HIS A 11 -6.76 -12.94 17.26
N PRO A 12 -7.75 -13.81 17.59
CA PRO A 12 -8.99 -13.92 16.82
C PRO A 12 -9.91 -12.71 16.99
N ASP A 13 -9.74 -11.93 18.07
CA ASP A 13 -10.59 -10.82 18.45
C ASP A 13 -9.78 -9.53 18.57
N ILE A 14 -10.42 -8.38 18.32
CA ILE A 14 -9.81 -7.08 18.51
C ILE A 14 -10.06 -6.61 19.95
N ASP A 15 -9.00 -6.47 20.75
CA ASP A 15 -9.06 -5.88 22.08
C ASP A 15 -8.99 -4.35 22.01
N LEU A 16 -10.09 -3.69 22.40
CA LEU A 16 -10.19 -2.23 22.40
C LEU A 16 -9.17 -1.55 23.33
N LYS A 17 -8.69 -2.23 24.37
CA LYS A 17 -7.63 -1.69 25.25
C LYS A 17 -6.32 -1.56 24.48
N HIS A 18 -5.99 -2.56 23.64
CA HIS A 18 -4.81 -2.47 22.77
C HIS A 18 -4.96 -1.39 21.71
N VAL A 19 -6.16 -1.23 21.14
CA VAL A 19 -6.43 -0.15 20.18
C VAL A 19 -6.26 1.22 20.86
N GLN A 20 -6.78 1.41 22.07
CA GLN A 20 -6.60 2.66 22.82
C GLN A 20 -5.13 2.90 23.15
N ALA A 21 -4.40 1.89 23.64
CA ALA A 21 -2.98 2.02 23.94
C ALA A 21 -2.14 2.39 22.69
N MET A 22 -2.48 1.85 21.52
CA MET A 22 -1.86 2.23 20.25
C MET A 22 -2.11 3.70 19.91
N ILE A 23 -3.33 4.18 20.06
CA ILE A 23 -3.69 5.60 19.84
C ILE A 23 -2.91 6.50 20.79
N ASP A 24 -2.89 6.18 22.08
CA ASP A 24 -2.22 6.98 23.11
C ASP A 24 -0.69 7.03 22.89
N THR A 25 -0.10 5.89 22.54
CA THR A 25 1.35 5.79 22.25
C THR A 25 1.75 6.59 21.02
N ALA A 26 0.88 6.61 20.01
CA ALA A 26 1.16 7.30 18.75
C ALA A 26 1.07 8.84 18.86
N GLN A 27 0.51 9.39 19.93
CA GLN A 27 0.47 10.85 20.20
C GLN A 27 0.01 11.69 18.99
N GLY A 28 -1.03 11.23 18.27
CA GLY A 28 -1.59 11.89 17.09
C GLY A 28 -0.86 11.61 15.77
N MET A 29 0.21 10.82 15.79
CA MET A 29 0.94 10.40 14.58
C MET A 29 0.26 9.24 13.85
N LEU A 30 -0.64 8.49 14.50
CA LEU A 30 -1.41 7.42 13.87
C LEU A 30 -2.42 8.02 12.88
N LYS A 31 -2.28 7.72 11.60
CA LYS A 31 -3.15 8.26 10.55
C LYS A 31 -4.12 7.25 9.96
N LEU A 32 -3.71 5.98 9.92
CA LEU A 32 -4.51 4.91 9.34
C LEU A 32 -4.27 3.59 10.07
N VAL A 33 -5.33 2.79 10.24
CA VAL A 33 -5.27 1.40 10.72
C VAL A 33 -6.00 0.49 9.75
N ALA A 34 -5.34 -0.58 9.34
CA ALA A 34 -5.90 -1.61 8.49
C ALA A 34 -6.65 -2.66 9.33
N ILE A 35 -7.91 -2.94 8.98
CA ILE A 35 -8.81 -3.82 9.73
C ILE A 35 -9.57 -4.75 8.79
N ALA A 36 -9.66 -6.03 9.15
CA ALA A 36 -10.59 -6.97 8.54
C ALA A 36 -11.95 -6.86 9.27
N PRO A 37 -13.02 -6.40 8.61
CA PRO A 37 -14.28 -6.06 9.28
C PRO A 37 -15.02 -7.27 9.87
N GLU A 38 -14.77 -8.47 9.37
CA GLU A 38 -15.37 -9.71 9.88
C GLU A 38 -14.80 -10.17 11.22
N ILE A 39 -13.72 -9.56 11.71
CA ILE A 39 -13.13 -9.93 13.00
C ILE A 39 -13.97 -9.36 14.16
N PRO A 40 -14.28 -10.16 15.19
CA PRO A 40 -15.00 -9.68 16.37
C PRO A 40 -14.34 -8.46 17.00
N GLY A 41 -15.14 -7.44 17.33
CA GLY A 41 -14.65 -6.15 17.84
C GLY A 41 -14.23 -5.14 16.77
N ALA A 42 -14.28 -5.49 15.48
CA ALA A 42 -13.87 -4.59 14.39
C ALA A 42 -14.74 -3.33 14.33
N LYS A 43 -16.05 -3.45 14.47
CA LYS A 43 -16.97 -2.32 14.42
C LYS A 43 -16.68 -1.30 15.52
N GLU A 44 -16.49 -1.79 16.74
CA GLU A 44 -16.18 -0.99 17.92
C GLU A 44 -14.79 -0.33 17.79
N ALA A 45 -13.82 -1.08 17.27
CA ALA A 45 -12.47 -0.55 17.00
C ALA A 45 -12.49 0.56 15.95
N ILE A 46 -13.25 0.37 14.86
CA ILE A 46 -13.43 1.40 13.81
C ILE A 46 -14.07 2.66 14.41
N ALA A 47 -15.12 2.50 15.22
CA ALA A 47 -15.76 3.63 15.89
C ALA A 47 -14.80 4.38 16.82
N LEU A 48 -13.99 3.67 17.60
CA LEU A 48 -12.97 4.25 18.47
C LEU A 48 -11.92 5.02 17.66
N LEU A 49 -11.32 4.40 16.65
CA LEU A 49 -10.29 5.01 15.79
C LEU A 49 -10.79 6.25 15.08
N THR A 50 -11.97 6.19 14.47
CA THR A 50 -12.55 7.31 13.74
C THR A 50 -12.92 8.47 14.66
N SER A 51 -13.35 8.21 15.91
CA SER A 51 -13.60 9.24 16.91
C SER A 51 -12.34 10.04 17.28
N GLN A 52 -11.16 9.44 17.10
CA GLN A 52 -9.84 10.04 17.34
C GLN A 52 -9.20 10.62 16.05
N GLY A 53 -9.97 10.69 14.95
CA GLY A 53 -9.48 11.20 13.66
C GLY A 53 -8.55 10.24 12.90
N VAL A 54 -8.45 8.97 13.33
CA VAL A 54 -7.68 7.94 12.66
C VAL A 54 -8.56 7.30 11.57
N ARG A 55 -8.05 7.20 10.35
CA ARG A 55 -8.75 6.52 9.27
C ARG A 55 -8.68 5.01 9.44
N CYS A 56 -9.68 4.30 8.90
CA CYS A 56 -9.67 2.85 8.85
C CYS A 56 -9.63 2.37 7.39
N ALA A 57 -8.83 1.33 7.14
CA ALA A 57 -8.72 0.69 5.85
C ALA A 57 -9.23 -0.76 5.90
N PHE A 58 -9.98 -1.17 4.89
CA PHE A 58 -10.35 -2.55 4.63
C PHE A 58 -9.13 -3.33 4.18
N ALA A 59 -8.76 -4.38 4.90
CA ALA A 59 -7.53 -5.12 4.62
C ALA A 59 -7.65 -6.61 4.98
N HIS A 60 -6.94 -7.47 4.21
CA HIS A 60 -6.76 -8.91 4.50
C HIS A 60 -8.05 -9.60 4.92
N SER A 61 -9.12 -9.39 4.18
CA SER A 61 -10.47 -9.75 4.59
C SER A 61 -11.10 -10.84 3.71
N ASN A 62 -11.90 -11.68 4.35
CA ASN A 62 -12.79 -12.64 3.69
C ASN A 62 -14.21 -12.09 3.52
N ALA A 63 -14.48 -10.88 4.00
CA ALA A 63 -15.82 -10.28 3.91
C ALA A 63 -16.32 -10.28 2.47
N MET A 64 -17.57 -10.67 2.32
CA MET A 64 -18.25 -10.66 1.04
C MET A 64 -18.83 -9.26 0.75
N TYR A 65 -19.42 -9.09 -0.41
CA TYR A 65 -19.87 -7.80 -0.91
C TYR A 65 -20.71 -7.00 0.11
N GLN A 66 -21.74 -7.62 0.70
CA GLN A 66 -22.63 -6.94 1.63
C GLN A 66 -21.96 -6.55 2.93
N GLU A 67 -21.19 -7.47 3.52
CA GLU A 67 -20.41 -7.23 4.76
C GLU A 67 -19.40 -6.07 4.56
N THR A 68 -18.78 -6.04 3.38
CA THR A 68 -17.85 -4.96 3.01
C THR A 68 -18.56 -3.62 2.90
N LEU A 69 -19.74 -3.56 2.25
CA LEU A 69 -20.54 -2.33 2.19
C LEU A 69 -20.96 -1.83 3.58
N GLU A 70 -21.34 -2.73 4.48
CA GLU A 70 -21.69 -2.40 5.85
C GLU A 70 -20.48 -1.81 6.60
N SER A 71 -19.27 -2.35 6.38
CA SER A 71 -18.06 -1.85 7.02
C SER A 71 -17.71 -0.41 6.59
N PHE A 72 -18.05 0.00 5.39
CA PHE A 72 -17.92 1.39 4.95
C PHE A 72 -18.87 2.32 5.72
N GLN A 73 -20.04 1.85 6.11
CA GLN A 73 -20.96 2.60 6.97
C GLN A 73 -20.45 2.77 8.41
N TRP A 74 -19.52 1.89 8.85
CA TRP A 74 -18.87 2.00 10.16
C TRP A 74 -17.74 3.03 10.18
N GLY A 75 -17.25 3.45 9.00
CA GLY A 75 -16.19 4.46 8.88
C GLY A 75 -14.92 4.03 8.14
N ILE A 76 -14.91 2.87 7.50
CA ILE A 76 -13.82 2.49 6.59
C ILE A 76 -13.91 3.38 5.34
N THR A 77 -12.81 4.06 5.01
CA THR A 77 -12.74 5.02 3.89
C THR A 77 -11.60 4.70 2.90
N VAL A 78 -10.78 3.69 3.20
CA VAL A 78 -9.63 3.27 2.41
C VAL A 78 -9.68 1.75 2.25
N THR A 79 -9.09 1.21 1.18
CA THR A 79 -8.84 -0.23 1.04
C THR A 79 -7.36 -0.45 0.79
N THR A 80 -6.73 -1.29 1.61
CA THR A 80 -5.28 -1.55 1.57
C THR A 80 -4.95 -2.50 0.44
N HIS A 81 -3.89 -2.20 -0.34
CA HIS A 81 -3.36 -3.01 -1.46
C HIS A 81 -4.47 -3.78 -2.21
N THR A 82 -5.46 -3.02 -2.68
CA THR A 82 -6.71 -3.52 -3.28
C THR A 82 -6.45 -4.64 -4.29
N ALA A 83 -7.24 -5.68 -4.22
CA ALA A 83 -7.16 -6.98 -4.89
C ALA A 83 -6.28 -8.02 -4.18
N ASN A 84 -5.32 -7.61 -3.34
CA ASN A 84 -4.49 -8.56 -2.60
C ASN A 84 -5.17 -8.98 -1.30
N VAL A 85 -5.08 -10.27 -0.98
CA VAL A 85 -5.56 -10.87 0.28
C VAL A 85 -7.00 -10.49 0.64
N MET A 86 -7.90 -10.48 -0.34
CA MET A 86 -9.33 -10.22 -0.15
C MET A 86 -10.18 -11.15 -1.02
N ALA A 87 -11.47 -11.28 -0.67
CA ALA A 87 -12.41 -12.05 -1.47
C ALA A 87 -12.60 -11.40 -2.85
N GLY A 88 -12.33 -12.15 -3.92
CA GLY A 88 -12.32 -11.69 -5.31
C GLY A 88 -13.71 -11.55 -5.93
N ILE A 89 -13.74 -11.28 -7.23
CA ILE A 89 -14.96 -11.15 -8.03
C ILE A 89 -15.27 -12.50 -8.67
N HIS A 90 -16.49 -13.00 -8.44
CA HIS A 90 -17.03 -14.17 -9.11
C HIS A 90 -18.46 -13.86 -9.58
N HIS A 91 -18.85 -14.35 -10.77
CA HIS A 91 -20.12 -14.00 -11.42
C HIS A 91 -21.39 -14.32 -10.62
N ARG A 92 -21.35 -15.24 -9.66
CA ARG A 92 -22.48 -15.56 -8.76
C ARG A 92 -22.27 -15.09 -7.32
N ARG A 93 -21.06 -14.71 -6.93
CA ARG A 93 -20.72 -14.31 -5.56
C ARG A 93 -19.62 -13.24 -5.61
N MET A 94 -20.02 -12.01 -5.52
CA MET A 94 -19.07 -10.90 -5.47
C MET A 94 -18.47 -10.80 -4.08
N GLY A 95 -17.15 -10.80 -4.01
CA GLY A 95 -16.42 -10.60 -2.78
C GLY A 95 -16.20 -9.13 -2.45
N GLY A 96 -15.44 -8.88 -1.39
CA GLY A 96 -15.10 -7.54 -0.93
C GLY A 96 -14.44 -6.67 -2.00
N LEU A 97 -13.62 -7.26 -2.87
CA LEU A 97 -13.01 -6.52 -3.99
C LEU A 97 -14.05 -5.78 -4.83
N GLY A 98 -15.17 -6.44 -5.15
CA GLY A 98 -16.25 -5.81 -5.92
C GLY A 98 -16.89 -4.63 -5.20
N ALA A 99 -17.10 -4.75 -3.88
CA ALA A 99 -17.62 -3.66 -3.07
C ALA A 99 -16.65 -2.46 -3.01
N CYS A 100 -15.35 -2.73 -2.87
CA CYS A 100 -14.30 -1.71 -2.86
C CYS A 100 -14.25 -0.91 -4.17
N LEU A 101 -14.42 -1.59 -5.30
CA LEU A 101 -14.35 -0.96 -6.62
C LEU A 101 -15.63 -0.18 -6.98
N LEU A 102 -16.80 -0.71 -6.63
CA LEU A 102 -18.09 -0.10 -6.95
C LEU A 102 -18.49 1.04 -6.01
N ASN A 103 -17.83 1.19 -4.87
CA ASN A 103 -18.06 2.32 -3.97
C ASN A 103 -17.17 3.51 -4.36
N ASP A 104 -17.75 4.55 -4.95
CA ASP A 104 -17.04 5.72 -5.45
C ASP A 104 -16.44 6.61 -4.35
N GLU A 105 -16.85 6.47 -3.09
CA GLU A 105 -16.36 7.29 -1.98
C GLU A 105 -15.08 6.73 -1.33
N VAL A 106 -14.83 5.45 -1.48
CA VAL A 106 -13.69 4.76 -0.89
C VAL A 106 -12.43 4.95 -1.73
N TYR A 107 -11.32 5.26 -1.08
CA TYR A 107 -10.00 5.28 -1.71
C TYR A 107 -9.42 3.86 -1.78
N ASN A 108 -8.74 3.57 -2.88
CA ASN A 108 -8.16 2.25 -3.12
C ASN A 108 -6.64 2.35 -3.23
N GLU A 109 -5.91 1.80 -2.26
CA GLU A 109 -4.48 1.61 -2.42
C GLU A 109 -4.22 0.50 -3.44
N LEU A 110 -3.26 0.71 -4.33
CA LEU A 110 -2.94 -0.19 -5.43
C LEU A 110 -1.43 -0.36 -5.60
N ILE A 111 -0.98 -1.61 -5.58
CA ILE A 111 0.40 -1.95 -5.96
C ILE A 111 0.42 -2.03 -7.48
N CYS A 112 1.11 -1.09 -8.12
CA CYS A 112 1.08 -0.91 -9.57
C CYS A 112 2.30 -1.51 -10.28
N ASP A 113 3.00 -2.45 -9.66
CA ASP A 113 4.24 -3.03 -10.20
C ASP A 113 4.04 -4.04 -11.35
N GLY A 114 2.79 -4.43 -11.63
CA GLY A 114 2.44 -5.45 -12.63
C GLY A 114 2.71 -6.89 -12.17
N LEU A 115 3.16 -7.08 -10.92
CA LEU A 115 3.46 -8.39 -10.33
C LEU A 115 2.41 -8.81 -9.31
N HIS A 116 2.05 -7.92 -8.38
CA HIS A 116 1.02 -8.16 -7.35
C HIS A 116 -0.39 -8.11 -7.94
N VAL A 117 -0.60 -7.23 -8.91
CA VAL A 117 -1.84 -7.08 -9.66
C VAL A 117 -1.50 -7.04 -11.15
N ALA A 118 -2.04 -7.97 -11.92
CA ALA A 118 -1.83 -8.02 -13.37
C ALA A 118 -2.33 -6.71 -14.03
N ASN A 119 -1.66 -6.27 -15.09
CA ASN A 119 -1.99 -5.02 -15.78
C ASN A 119 -3.44 -4.98 -16.27
N GLU A 120 -3.97 -6.11 -16.75
CA GLU A 120 -5.36 -6.22 -17.18
C GLU A 120 -6.35 -6.04 -16.02
N MET A 121 -5.97 -6.47 -14.81
CA MET A 121 -6.76 -6.23 -13.61
C MET A 121 -6.68 -4.78 -13.18
N ILE A 122 -5.50 -4.15 -13.24
CA ILE A 122 -5.35 -2.70 -12.98
C ILE A 122 -6.25 -1.91 -13.94
N GLU A 123 -6.19 -2.21 -15.23
CA GLU A 123 -7.04 -1.58 -16.25
C GLU A 123 -8.53 -1.75 -15.95
N LEU A 124 -8.96 -2.98 -15.60
CA LEU A 124 -10.35 -3.25 -15.21
C LEU A 124 -10.76 -2.40 -14.00
N MET A 125 -9.93 -2.34 -12.98
CA MET A 125 -10.19 -1.57 -11.76
C MET A 125 -10.33 -0.07 -12.05
N LEU A 126 -9.45 0.48 -12.88
CA LEU A 126 -9.51 1.88 -13.31
C LEU A 126 -10.78 2.18 -14.12
N ARG A 127 -11.22 1.26 -14.98
CA ARG A 127 -12.45 1.42 -15.79
C ARG A 127 -13.74 1.34 -14.99
N VAL A 128 -13.74 0.55 -13.92
CA VAL A 128 -14.94 0.35 -13.07
C VAL A 128 -15.16 1.55 -12.14
N LYS A 129 -14.10 2.15 -11.61
CA LYS A 129 -14.16 3.29 -10.67
C LYS A 129 -14.55 4.56 -11.41
N LYS A 130 -15.54 5.31 -10.92
CA LYS A 130 -16.06 6.52 -11.57
C LYS A 130 -15.03 7.61 -11.79
N ASN A 131 -14.18 7.88 -10.79
CA ASN A 131 -13.12 8.87 -10.84
C ASN A 131 -11.79 8.21 -10.42
N PRO A 132 -11.23 7.31 -11.26
CA PRO A 132 -10.14 6.44 -10.82
C PRO A 132 -8.91 7.22 -10.36
N PHE A 133 -8.50 8.24 -11.10
CA PHE A 133 -7.30 9.02 -10.78
C PHE A 133 -7.44 9.91 -9.54
N ASP A 134 -8.64 10.11 -9.03
CA ASP A 134 -8.89 10.83 -7.78
C ASP A 134 -9.15 9.88 -6.61
N LYS A 135 -9.31 8.59 -6.85
CA LYS A 135 -9.70 7.59 -5.83
C LYS A 135 -8.70 6.45 -5.67
N PHE A 136 -7.79 6.23 -6.62
CA PHE A 136 -6.68 5.31 -6.42
C PHE A 136 -5.47 6.02 -5.81
N MET A 137 -4.75 5.30 -4.95
CA MET A 137 -3.47 5.69 -4.37
C MET A 137 -2.45 4.61 -4.65
N MET A 138 -1.27 4.98 -5.12
CA MET A 138 -0.19 4.01 -5.31
C MET A 138 0.49 3.73 -3.98
N VAL A 139 0.73 2.45 -3.73
CA VAL A 139 1.56 1.97 -2.62
C VAL A 139 2.57 0.97 -3.15
N SER A 140 3.71 0.86 -2.49
CA SER A 140 4.73 -0.16 -2.81
C SER A 140 4.49 -1.47 -2.08
N ASP A 141 4.00 -1.43 -0.86
CA ASP A 141 3.93 -2.58 0.06
C ASP A 141 5.31 -3.25 0.24
N ASN A 142 6.35 -2.42 0.36
CA ASN A 142 7.72 -2.87 0.38
C ASN A 142 8.08 -3.59 1.68
N VAL A 143 8.79 -4.70 1.52
CA VAL A 143 9.48 -5.39 2.61
C VAL A 143 10.79 -4.66 2.97
N PRO A 144 11.38 -4.94 4.15
CA PRO A 144 12.67 -4.35 4.54
C PRO A 144 13.81 -4.59 3.55
N MET A 145 13.71 -5.63 2.71
CA MET A 145 14.69 -5.99 1.68
C MET A 145 14.45 -5.30 0.33
N ALA A 146 13.54 -4.33 0.25
CA ALA A 146 13.28 -3.62 -0.99
C ALA A 146 14.55 -2.93 -1.49
N GLY A 147 14.90 -3.19 -2.77
CA GLY A 147 16.12 -2.70 -3.41
C GLY A 147 17.38 -3.51 -3.09
N ALA A 148 17.33 -4.54 -2.23
CA ALA A 148 18.45 -5.45 -2.02
C ALA A 148 18.76 -6.24 -3.30
N PRO A 149 20.00 -6.71 -3.50
CA PRO A 149 20.36 -7.60 -4.60
C PRO A 149 19.51 -8.86 -4.63
N ILE A 150 19.47 -9.52 -5.78
CA ILE A 150 18.88 -10.85 -5.93
C ILE A 150 19.54 -11.81 -4.93
N GLY A 151 18.71 -12.57 -4.21
CA GLY A 151 19.22 -13.49 -3.21
C GLY A 151 18.21 -13.93 -2.18
N ARG A 152 18.68 -14.74 -1.23
CA ARG A 152 17.89 -15.24 -0.11
C ARG A 152 18.18 -14.42 1.14
N TYR A 153 17.12 -14.02 1.83
CA TYR A 153 17.18 -13.16 3.00
C TYR A 153 16.30 -13.69 4.13
N HIS A 154 16.75 -13.50 5.35
CA HIS A 154 15.99 -13.82 6.55
C HIS A 154 15.26 -12.57 7.06
N LEU A 155 13.93 -12.60 7.07
CA LEU A 155 13.13 -11.59 7.75
C LEU A 155 13.07 -11.93 9.24
N SER A 156 13.87 -11.22 10.03
CA SER A 156 14.04 -11.49 11.46
C SER A 156 12.70 -11.69 12.18
N GLY A 157 12.56 -12.85 12.83
CA GLY A 157 11.36 -13.23 13.59
C GLY A 157 10.15 -13.67 12.76
N MET A 158 10.28 -13.81 11.44
CA MET A 158 9.19 -14.23 10.56
C MET A 158 9.55 -15.47 9.73
N PHE A 159 10.21 -15.28 8.57
CA PHE A 159 10.49 -16.37 7.62
C PHE A 159 11.55 -15.94 6.61
N ASP A 160 12.05 -16.91 5.87
CA ASP A 160 12.97 -16.65 4.76
C ASP A 160 12.22 -16.23 3.50
N VAL A 161 12.83 -15.33 2.76
CA VAL A 161 12.33 -14.86 1.46
C VAL A 161 13.43 -14.94 0.42
N ASN A 162 13.02 -15.13 -0.82
CA ASN A 162 13.89 -15.11 -1.99
C ASN A 162 13.47 -13.96 -2.92
N ILE A 163 14.43 -13.09 -3.25
CA ILE A 163 14.25 -12.04 -4.26
C ILE A 163 14.77 -12.55 -5.57
N ASP A 164 13.90 -12.64 -6.57
CA ASP A 164 14.23 -13.10 -7.91
C ASP A 164 14.59 -11.96 -8.88
N GLU A 165 14.99 -12.32 -10.11
CA GLU A 165 15.37 -11.39 -11.17
C GLU A 165 14.25 -10.42 -11.61
N LYS A 166 12.99 -10.77 -11.32
CA LYS A 166 11.82 -9.95 -11.66
C LYS A 166 11.44 -9.00 -10.54
N GLY A 167 12.05 -9.15 -9.36
CA GLY A 167 11.73 -8.39 -8.16
C GLY A 167 10.59 -9.01 -7.33
N TYR A 168 10.23 -10.29 -7.58
CA TYR A 168 9.35 -11.00 -6.66
C TYR A 168 10.06 -11.28 -5.33
N CYS A 169 9.39 -10.99 -4.24
CA CYS A 169 9.78 -11.43 -2.91
C CYS A 169 8.92 -12.63 -2.53
N LEU A 170 9.48 -13.82 -2.59
CA LEU A 170 8.77 -15.08 -2.43
C LEU A 170 9.23 -15.82 -1.19
N SER A 171 8.28 -16.34 -0.39
CA SER A 171 8.59 -17.33 0.66
C SER A 171 9.03 -18.66 0.04
N ASP A 172 9.55 -19.56 0.86
CA ASP A 172 9.91 -20.94 0.45
C ASP A 172 8.70 -21.72 -0.11
N THR A 173 7.48 -21.31 0.21
CA THR A 173 6.25 -21.91 -0.33
C THR A 173 5.80 -21.26 -1.64
N GLY A 174 6.57 -20.32 -2.20
CA GLY A 174 6.22 -19.58 -3.42
C GLY A 174 5.16 -18.50 -3.24
N ARG A 175 4.85 -18.12 -2.00
CA ARG A 175 3.90 -17.04 -1.70
C ARG A 175 4.60 -15.69 -1.78
N LEU A 176 3.94 -14.70 -2.41
CA LEU A 176 4.37 -13.29 -2.36
C LEU A 176 4.33 -12.76 -0.91
N CYS A 177 5.39 -12.08 -0.52
CA CYS A 177 5.63 -11.56 0.83
C CYS A 177 5.86 -10.05 0.83
N GLY A 178 5.05 -9.32 0.08
CA GLY A 178 5.20 -7.89 -0.16
C GLY A 178 6.10 -7.60 -1.37
N SER A 179 6.37 -6.35 -1.63
CA SER A 179 7.14 -5.88 -2.80
C SER A 179 8.59 -5.59 -2.45
N THR A 180 9.46 -5.69 -3.46
CA THR A 180 10.82 -5.15 -3.42
C THR A 180 10.98 -3.94 -4.35
N LEU A 181 9.93 -3.57 -5.07
CA LEU A 181 9.96 -2.54 -6.09
C LEU A 181 9.45 -1.20 -5.54
N PRO A 182 10.19 -0.10 -5.75
CA PRO A 182 9.76 1.22 -5.31
C PRO A 182 8.58 1.73 -6.16
N VAL A 183 7.82 2.70 -5.63
CA VAL A 183 6.65 3.30 -6.30
C VAL A 183 6.96 3.79 -7.72
N ILE A 184 8.18 4.27 -7.97
CA ILE A 184 8.58 4.74 -9.32
C ILE A 184 8.47 3.62 -10.38
N ARG A 185 8.66 2.35 -10.02
CA ARG A 185 8.46 1.21 -10.91
C ARG A 185 7.00 1.04 -11.30
N GLY A 186 6.09 1.30 -10.36
CA GLY A 186 4.65 1.34 -10.64
C GLY A 186 4.28 2.51 -11.55
N ILE A 187 4.88 3.69 -11.37
CA ILE A 187 4.70 4.84 -12.25
C ILE A 187 5.12 4.47 -13.68
N ARG A 188 6.31 3.89 -13.83
CA ARG A 188 6.81 3.40 -15.12
C ARG A 188 5.85 2.37 -15.74
N ASN A 189 5.42 1.38 -14.97
CA ASN A 189 4.50 0.34 -15.44
C ASN A 189 3.19 0.93 -15.98
N LEU A 190 2.59 1.87 -15.25
CA LEU A 190 1.35 2.52 -15.68
C LEU A 190 1.55 3.38 -16.94
N ALA A 191 2.68 4.07 -17.06
CA ALA A 191 2.98 4.91 -18.21
C ALA A 191 3.31 4.09 -19.47
N GLU A 192 4.20 3.10 -19.37
CA GLU A 192 4.71 2.33 -20.52
C GLU A 192 3.75 1.22 -20.97
N ASN A 193 3.15 0.48 -20.02
CA ASN A 193 2.33 -0.70 -20.33
C ASN A 193 0.83 -0.41 -20.40
N LEU A 194 0.32 0.55 -19.62
CA LEU A 194 -1.09 0.94 -19.66
C LEU A 194 -1.29 2.28 -20.40
N HIS A 195 -0.22 2.92 -20.86
CA HIS A 195 -0.23 4.19 -21.62
C HIS A 195 -1.02 5.30 -20.92
N LEU A 196 -0.98 5.34 -19.59
CA LEU A 196 -1.66 6.37 -18.82
C LEU A 196 -0.86 7.69 -18.83
N PRO A 197 -1.51 8.86 -18.89
CA PRO A 197 -0.84 10.14 -18.81
C PRO A 197 -0.12 10.31 -17.46
N LEU A 198 1.14 10.76 -17.48
CA LEU A 198 1.92 10.99 -16.26
C LEU A 198 1.22 11.95 -15.29
N THR A 199 0.50 12.95 -15.82
CA THR A 199 -0.30 13.90 -15.03
C THR A 199 -1.41 13.23 -14.20
N GLU A 200 -1.95 12.11 -14.67
CA GLU A 200 -2.94 11.32 -13.93
C GLU A 200 -2.26 10.37 -12.94
N ILE A 201 -1.16 9.75 -13.34
CA ILE A 201 -0.38 8.84 -12.48
C ILE A 201 0.14 9.57 -11.24
N VAL A 202 0.64 10.81 -11.37
CA VAL A 202 1.14 11.59 -10.22
C VAL A 202 0.05 12.01 -9.24
N LYS A 203 -1.22 12.04 -9.66
CA LYS A 203 -2.32 12.19 -8.70
C LYS A 203 -2.38 10.98 -7.76
N MET A 204 -2.28 9.78 -8.32
CA MET A 204 -2.34 8.53 -7.56
C MET A 204 -1.10 8.35 -6.66
N SER A 205 0.08 8.76 -7.10
CA SER A 205 1.33 8.56 -6.34
C SER A 205 1.65 9.66 -5.33
N SER A 206 1.03 10.85 -5.45
CA SER A 206 1.40 12.02 -4.64
C SER A 206 0.20 12.75 -4.06
N ARG A 207 -0.70 13.28 -4.89
CA ARG A 207 -1.80 14.13 -4.43
C ARG A 207 -2.81 13.39 -3.55
N ASN A 208 -3.26 12.22 -4.01
CA ASN A 208 -4.29 11.47 -3.29
C ASN A 208 -3.79 10.94 -1.94
N PRO A 209 -2.57 10.32 -1.83
CA PRO A 209 -2.03 9.97 -0.52
C PRO A 209 -1.88 11.17 0.40
N ALA A 210 -1.34 12.30 -0.07
CA ALA A 210 -1.21 13.51 0.74
C ALA A 210 -2.57 13.99 1.29
N GLN A 211 -3.61 13.97 0.47
CA GLN A 211 -4.98 14.33 0.88
C GLN A 211 -5.55 13.34 1.89
N VAL A 212 -5.41 12.04 1.65
CA VAL A 212 -5.96 10.99 2.52
C VAL A 212 -5.27 10.97 3.87
N TYR A 213 -3.95 11.13 3.91
CA TYR A 213 -3.19 11.11 5.16
C TYR A 213 -3.08 12.47 5.87
N GLY A 214 -3.76 13.49 5.37
CA GLY A 214 -3.85 14.79 6.01
C GLY A 214 -2.56 15.59 5.97
N ALA A 215 -1.86 15.56 4.84
CA ALA A 215 -0.65 16.35 4.57
C ALA A 215 -0.95 17.51 3.58
N PRO A 216 -1.64 18.58 4.01
CA PRO A 216 -2.18 19.60 3.11
C PRO A 216 -1.11 20.42 2.37
N GLN A 217 0.13 20.43 2.88
CA GLN A 217 1.25 21.14 2.27
C GLN A 217 2.03 20.29 1.27
N LYS A 218 1.63 19.01 1.06
CA LYS A 218 2.34 18.04 0.21
C LYS A 218 1.50 17.56 -0.98
N GLY A 219 2.12 16.81 -1.88
CA GLY A 219 1.45 16.12 -2.98
C GLY A 219 1.30 16.93 -4.27
N ARG A 220 1.76 18.17 -4.32
CA ARG A 220 1.79 19.00 -5.55
C ARG A 220 2.82 20.12 -5.45
N LEU A 221 3.33 20.56 -6.58
CA LEU A 221 4.18 21.74 -6.67
C LEU A 221 3.28 22.98 -6.88
N ALA A 222 3.23 23.86 -5.87
CA ALA A 222 2.52 25.14 -5.94
C ALA A 222 3.13 26.13 -4.94
N ALA A 223 2.91 27.42 -5.14
CA ALA A 223 3.35 28.44 -4.20
C ALA A 223 2.74 28.22 -2.81
N GLY A 224 3.57 28.25 -1.77
CA GLY A 224 3.18 28.00 -0.38
C GLY A 224 3.08 26.54 0.03
N MET A 225 3.39 25.58 -0.86
CA MET A 225 3.52 24.17 -0.57
C MET A 225 4.97 23.80 -0.23
N ASP A 226 5.16 22.65 0.42
CA ASP A 226 6.48 22.08 0.62
C ASP A 226 7.12 21.75 -0.73
N ALA A 227 8.40 22.07 -0.88
CA ALA A 227 9.14 21.77 -2.09
C ALA A 227 9.65 20.33 -2.06
N ASP A 228 8.70 19.38 -2.08
CA ASP A 228 8.93 17.94 -2.15
C ASP A 228 8.74 17.47 -3.59
N PHE A 229 9.81 17.06 -4.24
CA PHE A 229 9.74 16.57 -5.62
C PHE A 229 10.92 15.67 -5.97
N ILE A 230 10.75 14.89 -7.02
CA ILE A 230 11.81 14.09 -7.62
C ILE A 230 12.11 14.61 -9.05
N ILE A 231 13.34 14.43 -9.48
CA ILE A 231 13.76 14.59 -10.89
C ILE A 231 14.01 13.18 -11.42
N ILE A 232 13.37 12.85 -12.52
CA ILE A 232 13.51 11.56 -13.21
C ILE A 232 13.95 11.79 -14.65
N ASP A 233 14.61 10.81 -15.25
CA ASP A 233 14.90 10.75 -16.67
C ASP A 233 13.78 10.12 -17.50
N GLU A 234 14.02 9.94 -18.80
CA GLU A 234 13.07 9.32 -19.74
C GLU A 234 12.85 7.82 -19.45
N ASP A 235 13.80 7.17 -18.77
CA ASP A 235 13.72 5.77 -18.35
C ASP A 235 13.13 5.59 -16.94
N TYR A 236 12.55 6.65 -16.38
CA TYR A 236 12.00 6.67 -15.01
C TYR A 236 13.02 6.38 -13.91
N GLN A 237 14.33 6.66 -14.14
CA GLN A 237 15.32 6.60 -13.09
C GLN A 237 15.25 7.89 -12.25
N VAL A 238 15.29 7.76 -10.92
CA VAL A 238 15.33 8.92 -10.03
C VAL A 238 16.74 9.49 -10.03
N LEU A 239 16.90 10.70 -10.57
CA LEU A 239 18.17 11.42 -10.59
C LEU A 239 18.39 12.19 -9.30
N LYS A 240 17.35 12.85 -8.77
CA LYS A 240 17.42 13.59 -7.50
C LYS A 240 16.09 13.54 -6.77
N THR A 241 16.17 13.58 -5.43
CA THR A 241 15.01 13.74 -4.54
C THR A 241 15.20 14.98 -3.67
N PHE A 242 14.16 15.79 -3.60
CA PHE A 242 14.11 16.97 -2.75
C PHE A 242 13.02 16.81 -1.69
N SER A 243 13.34 17.16 -0.46
CA SER A 243 12.41 17.27 0.66
C SER A 243 12.54 18.63 1.30
N GLU A 244 11.43 19.37 1.37
CA GLU A 244 11.39 20.75 1.88
C GLU A 244 12.45 21.65 1.22
N GLY A 245 12.67 21.47 -0.08
CA GLY A 245 13.64 22.22 -0.88
C GLY A 245 15.10 21.78 -0.72
N ARG A 246 15.39 20.80 0.13
CA ARG A 246 16.75 20.24 0.30
C ARG A 246 16.92 18.99 -0.56
N CYS A 247 18.00 18.90 -1.31
CA CYS A 247 18.37 17.68 -2.01
C CYS A 247 18.77 16.62 -0.97
N VAL A 248 17.98 15.56 -0.88
CA VAL A 248 18.19 14.44 0.08
C VAL A 248 18.69 13.18 -0.61
N TYR A 249 18.69 13.14 -1.93
CA TYR A 249 19.27 12.09 -2.75
C TYR A 249 19.76 12.70 -4.08
N ASP A 250 20.96 12.30 -4.51
CA ASP A 250 21.59 12.67 -5.76
C ASP A 250 22.28 11.43 -6.35
N ALA A 251 21.76 10.92 -7.47
CA ALA A 251 22.25 9.69 -8.10
C ALA A 251 23.74 9.73 -8.50
N GLU A 252 24.31 10.93 -8.67
CA GLU A 252 25.74 11.07 -8.98
C GLU A 252 26.64 10.92 -7.74
N LYS A 253 26.08 11.07 -6.53
CA LYS A 253 26.83 11.10 -5.27
C LYS A 253 26.49 9.95 -4.33
N ASP A 254 25.24 9.54 -4.30
CA ASP A 254 24.70 8.58 -3.36
C ASP A 254 24.68 7.18 -3.97
N MET A 255 25.88 6.60 -4.17
CA MET A 255 26.06 5.30 -4.85
C MET A 255 25.73 4.09 -3.97
N ASP A 256 25.89 4.20 -2.65
CA ASP A 256 25.70 3.12 -1.68
C ASP A 256 24.43 3.34 -0.85
N LEU A 257 23.28 2.89 -1.36
CA LEU A 257 21.98 3.04 -0.67
C LEU A 257 21.77 2.00 0.44
N PHE A 258 22.56 0.93 0.48
CA PHE A 258 22.43 -0.13 1.49
C PHE A 258 23.66 -0.20 2.38
N ASN A 259 23.41 -0.27 3.69
CA ASN A 259 24.46 -0.62 4.65
C ASN A 259 24.90 -2.09 4.42
N PRO A 260 26.18 -2.35 4.05
CA PRO A 260 26.67 -3.71 3.84
C PRO A 260 26.51 -4.63 5.04
N ASP A 261 26.58 -4.09 6.26
CA ASP A 261 26.39 -4.87 7.49
C ASP A 261 24.94 -5.30 7.70
N PHE A 262 23.98 -4.46 7.28
CA PHE A 262 22.58 -4.82 7.27
C PHE A 262 22.32 -5.97 6.28
N LEU A 263 22.86 -5.89 5.07
CA LEU A 263 22.70 -6.97 4.08
C LEU A 263 23.32 -8.28 4.57
N LYS A 264 24.49 -8.24 5.20
CA LYS A 264 25.13 -9.43 5.82
C LYS A 264 24.28 -10.02 6.95
N ALA A 265 23.72 -9.18 7.81
CA ALA A 265 22.88 -9.64 8.92
C ALA A 265 21.57 -10.28 8.47
N CYS A 266 21.09 -9.93 7.26
CA CYS A 266 19.86 -10.44 6.68
C CYS A 266 20.09 -11.58 5.68
N ALA A 267 21.33 -11.87 5.29
CA ALA A 267 21.62 -13.01 4.39
C ALA A 267 21.27 -14.33 5.10
N ALA A 268 20.42 -15.12 4.47
CA ALA A 268 20.14 -16.49 4.90
C ALA A 268 21.28 -17.41 4.42
N GLU A 269 21.68 -18.39 5.26
CA GLU A 269 22.68 -19.40 4.92
C GLU A 269 22.25 -20.32 3.78
#